data_512fc57a48126a66b3dfea4ab6f2f808
#
_entry.id   512fc57a48126a66b3dfea4ab6f2f808
#
_cell.length_a   1.000
_cell.length_b   1.000
_cell.length_c   1.000
_cell.angle_alpha   90.00
_cell.angle_beta   90.00
_cell.angle_gamma   90.00
#
_symmetry.space_group_name_H-M   'P 1'
#
loop_
_entity.id
_entity.type
_entity.pdbx_description
1 polymer ?
#
loop_
_entity_poly.entity_id
_entity_poly.type
_entity_poly.pdbx_seq_one_letter_code
_entity_poly.pdbx_strand_id
1 'polypeptide(L)'
;IEVLGGNDSSNSVSAIISGIGGAPALQYSFTTPVTLDNPNICTEFTKNLILAMNKLKQTNNFKKPLLAVVSTTGITSGPDDLPFGYHILYKYLLKIAHLDKTRMENILNEAAAENLFSKIIIIRPTLLIGSHLVEKGIGYLKLKVGTENSPVSGYYISRADVGEWTFQSCIKQGSNLPLGVSIFTLSS
;
A
#
# COMPACT_ATOMS: atom_id res chain seq x y z
N ILE A 1 14.55 -6.76 -13.33
CA ILE A 1 15.06 -7.98 -12.68
C ILE A 1 16.46 -7.72 -12.08
N GLU A 2 17.37 -7.06 -12.80
CA GLU A 2 18.71 -6.72 -12.30
C GLU A 2 18.69 -5.99 -10.96
N VAL A 3 17.79 -5.02 -10.79
CA VAL A 3 17.66 -4.25 -9.53
C VAL A 3 17.21 -5.13 -8.37
N LEU A 4 16.32 -6.09 -8.61
CA LEU A 4 15.78 -6.96 -7.56
C LEU A 4 16.69 -8.17 -7.27
N GLY A 5 17.45 -8.64 -8.26
CA GLY A 5 18.27 -9.84 -8.16
C GLY A 5 19.65 -9.64 -7.53
N GLY A 6 20.19 -8.41 -7.64
CA GLY A 6 21.59 -8.13 -7.25
C GLY A 6 22.61 -8.99 -8.02
N ASN A 7 23.72 -8.43 -8.41
CA ASN A 7 24.77 -9.20 -9.10
C ASN A 7 25.68 -9.98 -8.13
N ASP A 8 25.60 -9.66 -6.83
CA ASP A 8 26.37 -10.30 -5.77
C ASP A 8 25.46 -10.67 -4.59
N SER A 9 25.76 -11.77 -3.90
CA SER A 9 25.03 -12.24 -2.72
C SER A 9 25.02 -11.23 -1.55
N SER A 10 25.86 -10.18 -1.61
CA SER A 10 25.89 -9.06 -0.67
C SER A 10 24.87 -7.97 -0.97
N ASN A 11 24.32 -7.91 -2.20
CA ASN A 11 23.43 -6.83 -2.67
C ASN A 11 21.97 -7.28 -2.92
N SER A 12 21.49 -8.28 -2.19
CA SER A 12 20.07 -8.68 -2.31
C SER A 12 19.14 -7.62 -1.72
N VAL A 13 18.07 -7.30 -2.44
CA VAL A 13 17.00 -6.41 -1.96
C VAL A 13 16.32 -7.04 -0.74
N SER A 14 16.36 -6.37 0.41
CA SER A 14 15.75 -6.83 1.66
C SER A 14 14.31 -6.35 1.84
N ALA A 15 13.96 -5.23 1.23
CA ALA A 15 12.62 -4.66 1.31
C ALA A 15 12.23 -3.92 0.03
N ILE A 16 10.95 -3.97 -0.32
CA ILE A 16 10.32 -3.25 -1.43
C ILE A 16 9.22 -2.39 -0.83
N ILE A 17 9.25 -1.08 -1.07
CA ILE A 17 8.20 -0.15 -0.67
C ILE A 17 7.54 0.40 -1.93
N SER A 18 6.22 0.29 -2.03
CA SER A 18 5.45 0.82 -3.15
C SER A 18 4.44 1.87 -2.68
N GLY A 19 4.63 3.09 -3.15
CA GLY A 19 3.67 4.20 -3.05
C GLY A 19 2.96 4.48 -4.39
N ILE A 20 2.91 3.51 -5.31
CA ILE A 20 2.34 3.70 -6.64
C ILE A 20 0.85 4.02 -6.56
N GLY A 21 0.44 5.03 -7.32
CA GLY A 21 -0.94 5.45 -7.50
C GLY A 21 -1.06 6.31 -8.75
N GLY A 22 -2.24 6.32 -9.37
CA GLY A 22 -2.53 7.18 -10.52
C GLY A 22 -2.79 8.63 -10.12
N ALA A 23 -2.52 9.56 -11.01
CA ALA A 23 -2.92 10.95 -10.84
C ALA A 23 -4.41 11.11 -11.17
N PRO A 24 -5.17 11.89 -10.36
CA PRO A 24 -6.58 12.12 -10.64
C PRO A 24 -6.76 12.93 -11.94
N ALA A 25 -7.70 12.51 -12.76
CA ALA A 25 -8.09 13.17 -13.99
C ALA A 25 -9.62 13.35 -14.02
N LEU A 26 -10.10 14.43 -14.62
CA LEU A 26 -11.53 14.67 -14.81
C LEU A 26 -12.00 13.98 -16.10
N GLN A 27 -13.21 13.42 -16.06
CA GLN A 27 -13.87 12.86 -17.23
C GLN A 27 -15.34 13.29 -17.32
N TYR A 28 -15.87 13.28 -18.54
CA TYR A 28 -17.28 13.59 -18.78
C TYR A 28 -18.17 12.40 -18.40
N SER A 29 -18.43 12.26 -17.11
CA SER A 29 -19.33 11.23 -16.57
C SER A 29 -20.05 11.73 -15.33
N PHE A 30 -21.38 11.60 -15.30
CA PHE A 30 -22.19 11.98 -14.15
C PHE A 30 -22.05 11.00 -12.97
N THR A 31 -21.67 9.77 -13.23
CA THR A 31 -21.54 8.71 -12.20
C THR A 31 -20.12 8.54 -11.70
N THR A 32 -19.12 8.90 -12.48
CA THR A 32 -17.69 8.78 -12.16
C THR A 32 -16.95 9.99 -12.75
N PRO A 33 -17.13 11.20 -12.19
CA PRO A 33 -16.54 12.40 -12.76
C PRO A 33 -15.03 12.47 -12.61
N VAL A 34 -14.46 11.69 -11.69
CA VAL A 34 -13.02 11.57 -11.47
C VAL A 34 -12.55 10.18 -11.86
N THR A 35 -11.51 10.12 -12.65
CA THR A 35 -10.76 8.92 -13.01
C THR A 35 -9.29 9.08 -12.65
N LEU A 36 -8.46 8.13 -13.05
CA LEU A 36 -7.00 8.21 -12.97
C LEU A 36 -6.43 8.28 -14.38
N ASP A 37 -5.26 8.89 -14.55
CA ASP A 37 -4.48 8.89 -15.80
C ASP A 37 -4.20 7.45 -16.29
N ASN A 38 -3.87 6.54 -15.37
CA ASN A 38 -3.92 5.09 -15.59
C ASN A 38 -4.79 4.44 -14.50
N PRO A 39 -6.03 4.01 -14.83
CA PRO A 39 -6.98 3.45 -13.88
C PRO A 39 -6.62 2.04 -13.36
N ASN A 40 -5.56 1.42 -13.88
CA ASN A 40 -5.10 0.08 -13.49
C ASN A 40 -3.63 0.05 -13.04
N ILE A 41 -3.02 1.20 -12.77
CA ILE A 41 -1.57 1.31 -12.51
C ILE A 41 -1.11 0.45 -11.32
N CYS A 42 -1.88 0.41 -10.23
CA CYS A 42 -1.55 -0.40 -9.05
C CYS A 42 -1.69 -1.91 -9.34
N THR A 43 -2.73 -2.28 -10.06
CA THR A 43 -2.97 -3.66 -10.51
C THR A 43 -1.86 -4.14 -11.45
N GLU A 44 -1.48 -3.33 -12.44
CA GLU A 44 -0.44 -3.66 -13.42
C GLU A 44 0.94 -3.76 -12.75
N PHE A 45 1.27 -2.81 -11.90
CA PHE A 45 2.51 -2.86 -11.12
C PHE A 45 2.60 -4.15 -10.31
N THR A 46 1.53 -4.49 -9.59
CA THR A 46 1.52 -5.66 -8.72
C THR A 46 1.68 -6.96 -9.51
N LYS A 47 0.97 -7.11 -10.63
CA LYS A 47 1.14 -8.27 -11.52
C LYS A 47 2.58 -8.38 -12.03
N ASN A 48 3.17 -7.27 -12.47
CA ASN A 48 4.55 -7.26 -12.96
C ASN A 48 5.56 -7.58 -11.84
N LEU A 49 5.33 -7.09 -10.63
CA LEU A 49 6.15 -7.42 -9.46
C LEU A 49 6.08 -8.92 -9.15
N ILE A 50 4.89 -9.51 -9.08
CA ILE A 50 4.72 -10.96 -8.85
C ILE A 50 5.42 -11.78 -9.94
N LEU A 51 5.27 -11.42 -11.22
CA LEU A 51 5.97 -12.08 -12.32
C LEU A 51 7.50 -11.99 -12.18
N ALA A 52 8.02 -10.82 -11.81
CA ALA A 52 9.45 -10.65 -11.58
C ALA A 52 9.95 -11.50 -10.40
N MET A 53 9.22 -11.51 -9.30
CA MET A 53 9.55 -12.30 -8.11
C MET A 53 9.52 -13.80 -8.39
N ASN A 54 8.55 -14.27 -9.18
CA ASN A 54 8.48 -15.67 -9.59
C ASN A 54 9.67 -16.09 -10.47
N LYS A 55 10.14 -15.20 -11.35
CA LYS A 55 11.38 -15.43 -12.11
C LYS A 55 12.60 -15.49 -11.22
N LEU A 56 12.71 -14.59 -10.24
CA LEU A 56 13.82 -14.56 -9.30
C LEU A 56 13.82 -15.78 -8.37
N LYS A 57 12.65 -16.28 -7.98
CA LYS A 57 12.52 -17.49 -7.14
C LYS A 57 13.16 -18.73 -7.76
N GLN A 58 13.28 -18.76 -9.09
CA GLN A 58 13.95 -19.85 -9.81
C GLN A 58 15.48 -19.79 -9.75
N THR A 59 16.04 -18.72 -9.19
CA THR A 59 17.49 -18.55 -9.06
C THR A 59 17.99 -19.13 -7.72
N ASN A 60 19.23 -19.64 -7.70
CA ASN A 60 19.82 -20.31 -6.54
C ASN A 60 20.01 -19.43 -5.29
N ASN A 61 20.02 -18.10 -5.47
CA ASN A 61 20.28 -17.12 -4.39
C ASN A 61 19.05 -16.27 -4.04
N PHE A 62 17.85 -16.78 -4.30
CA PHE A 62 16.62 -16.03 -4.02
C PHE A 62 16.45 -15.75 -2.53
N LYS A 63 16.44 -14.48 -2.15
CA LYS A 63 16.05 -14.02 -0.82
C LYS A 63 14.70 -13.31 -0.92
N LYS A 64 13.80 -13.65 -0.02
CA LYS A 64 12.46 -13.06 0.05
C LYS A 64 12.53 -11.67 0.66
N PRO A 65 12.28 -10.59 -0.10
CA PRO A 65 12.18 -9.26 0.50
C PRO A 65 10.90 -9.12 1.31
N LEU A 66 10.86 -8.15 2.22
CA LEU A 66 9.62 -7.62 2.76
C LEU A 66 8.97 -6.75 1.68
N LEU A 67 7.65 -6.84 1.52
CA LEU A 67 6.87 -5.95 0.66
C LEU A 67 5.95 -5.07 1.50
N ALA A 68 6.07 -3.75 1.39
CA ALA A 68 5.14 -2.78 1.95
C ALA A 68 4.48 -1.97 0.82
N VAL A 69 3.15 -1.95 0.78
CA VAL A 69 2.39 -1.21 -0.24
C VAL A 69 1.43 -0.22 0.39
N VAL A 70 1.37 0.97 -0.18
CA VAL A 70 0.40 1.99 0.21
C VAL A 70 -0.89 1.79 -0.58
N SER A 71 -1.96 1.46 0.13
CA SER A 71 -3.32 1.32 -0.35
C SER A 71 -4.18 2.52 0.06
N THR A 72 -5.41 2.34 0.51
CA THR A 72 -6.34 3.39 0.95
C THR A 72 -7.38 2.82 1.90
N THR A 73 -7.93 3.66 2.80
CA THR A 73 -9.19 3.36 3.51
C THR A 73 -10.37 3.35 2.53
N GLY A 74 -11.52 2.83 2.96
CA GLY A 74 -12.77 2.77 2.19
C GLY A 74 -12.90 1.57 1.25
N ILE A 75 -12.01 0.58 1.33
CA ILE A 75 -12.04 -0.66 0.54
C ILE A 75 -12.09 -1.93 1.40
N THR A 76 -12.25 -1.77 2.72
CA THR A 76 -12.34 -2.89 3.65
C THR A 76 -13.57 -3.75 3.40
N SER A 77 -13.46 -5.06 3.61
CA SER A 77 -14.59 -5.98 3.74
C SER A 77 -14.97 -6.23 5.20
N GLY A 78 -14.18 -5.72 6.13
CA GLY A 78 -14.38 -5.80 7.58
C GLY A 78 -15.15 -4.60 8.14
N PRO A 79 -14.87 -4.22 9.40
CA PRO A 79 -15.46 -3.04 10.02
C PRO A 79 -15.17 -1.76 9.23
N ASP A 80 -16.12 -0.82 9.25
CA ASP A 80 -16.02 0.45 8.53
C ASP A 80 -14.82 1.27 9.00
N ASP A 81 -13.98 1.70 8.07
CA ASP A 81 -12.78 2.50 8.29
C ASP A 81 -12.93 3.96 7.80
N LEU A 82 -14.14 4.34 7.32
CA LEU A 82 -14.43 5.70 6.86
C LEU A 82 -15.11 6.54 7.93
N PRO A 83 -14.79 7.84 8.04
CA PRO A 83 -15.52 8.74 8.89
C PRO A 83 -16.91 9.06 8.31
N PHE A 84 -17.85 9.37 9.20
CA PHE A 84 -19.20 9.75 8.80
C PHE A 84 -19.19 10.87 7.74
N GLY A 85 -20.00 10.69 6.69
CA GLY A 85 -20.13 11.63 5.58
C GLY A 85 -19.14 11.42 4.41
N TYR A 86 -18.03 10.67 4.61
CA TYR A 86 -17.06 10.43 3.54
C TYR A 86 -17.48 9.32 2.57
N HIS A 87 -18.45 8.49 2.93
CA HIS A 87 -18.97 7.41 2.05
C HIS A 87 -19.43 7.92 0.68
N ILE A 88 -20.10 9.11 0.63
CA ILE A 88 -20.54 9.70 -0.64
C ILE A 88 -19.33 10.12 -1.48
N LEU A 89 -18.36 10.84 -0.88
CA LEU A 89 -17.14 11.28 -1.54
C LEU A 89 -16.37 10.08 -2.13
N TYR A 90 -16.16 9.06 -1.31
CA TYR A 90 -15.42 7.86 -1.68
C TYR A 90 -16.14 7.04 -2.76
N LYS A 91 -17.47 6.88 -2.63
CA LYS A 91 -18.28 6.12 -3.58
C LYS A 91 -18.32 6.74 -4.97
N TYR A 92 -18.32 8.07 -5.08
CA TYR A 92 -18.46 8.75 -6.37
C TYR A 92 -17.15 9.29 -6.92
N LEU A 93 -16.32 9.91 -6.11
CA LEU A 93 -15.09 10.56 -6.59
C LEU A 93 -13.90 9.61 -6.64
N LEU A 94 -13.79 8.67 -5.72
CA LEU A 94 -12.62 7.79 -5.62
C LEU A 94 -12.88 6.37 -6.13
N LYS A 95 -14.05 6.11 -6.72
CA LYS A 95 -14.48 4.78 -7.16
C LYS A 95 -13.43 4.05 -8.02
N ILE A 96 -12.85 4.73 -8.99
CA ILE A 96 -11.85 4.13 -9.92
C ILE A 96 -10.55 3.80 -9.17
N ALA A 97 -10.07 4.73 -8.34
CA ALA A 97 -8.87 4.52 -7.54
C ALA A 97 -9.06 3.36 -6.53
N HIS A 98 -10.22 3.29 -5.89
CA HIS A 98 -10.56 2.23 -4.95
C HIS A 98 -10.62 0.86 -5.63
N LEU A 99 -11.22 0.79 -6.83
CA LEU A 99 -11.29 -0.46 -7.59
C LEU A 99 -9.90 -0.98 -7.95
N ASP A 100 -8.98 -0.12 -8.35
CA ASP A 100 -7.60 -0.49 -8.66
C ASP A 100 -6.85 -0.96 -7.41
N LYS A 101 -7.01 -0.25 -6.28
CA LYS A 101 -6.41 -0.64 -4.99
C LYS A 101 -6.99 -1.97 -4.47
N THR A 102 -8.30 -2.19 -4.58
CA THR A 102 -8.92 -3.47 -4.21
C THR A 102 -8.36 -4.63 -5.04
N ARG A 103 -8.21 -4.44 -6.35
CA ARG A 103 -7.61 -5.46 -7.22
C ARG A 103 -6.15 -5.74 -6.86
N MET A 104 -5.38 -4.70 -6.57
CA MET A 104 -4.00 -4.82 -6.08
C MET A 104 -3.93 -5.67 -4.81
N GLU A 105 -4.78 -5.37 -3.80
CA GLU A 105 -4.80 -6.10 -2.54
C GLU A 105 -5.21 -7.58 -2.72
N ASN A 106 -6.21 -7.85 -3.58
CA ASN A 106 -6.62 -9.23 -3.89
C ASN A 106 -5.46 -10.03 -4.50
N ILE A 107 -4.74 -9.45 -5.46
CA ILE A 107 -3.56 -10.10 -6.06
C ILE A 107 -2.48 -10.38 -5.00
N LEU A 108 -2.24 -9.45 -4.08
CA LEU A 108 -1.25 -9.64 -3.01
C LEU A 108 -1.68 -10.72 -2.03
N ASN A 109 -2.97 -10.79 -1.68
CA ASN A 109 -3.51 -11.86 -0.82
C ASN A 109 -3.39 -13.24 -1.48
N GLU A 110 -3.69 -13.35 -2.78
CA GLU A 110 -3.50 -14.59 -3.55
C GLU A 110 -2.01 -14.98 -3.61
N ALA A 111 -1.13 -14.02 -3.90
CA ALA A 111 0.31 -14.23 -4.01
C ALA A 111 0.99 -14.57 -2.66
N ALA A 112 0.33 -14.35 -1.53
CA ALA A 112 0.86 -14.74 -0.22
C ALA A 112 1.15 -16.26 -0.14
N ALA A 113 0.30 -17.08 -0.77
CA ALA A 113 0.50 -18.53 -0.85
C ALA A 113 1.72 -18.95 -1.69
N GLU A 114 2.16 -18.10 -2.62
CA GLU A 114 3.32 -18.37 -3.47
C GLU A 114 4.67 -18.22 -2.74
N ASN A 115 4.64 -17.66 -1.52
CA ASN A 115 5.82 -17.52 -0.67
C ASN A 115 6.98 -16.76 -1.33
N LEU A 116 6.64 -15.63 -2.03
CA LEU A 116 7.58 -14.77 -2.75
C LEU A 116 8.20 -13.70 -1.85
N PHE A 117 7.50 -13.33 -0.79
CA PHE A 117 7.90 -12.29 0.15
C PHE A 117 8.05 -12.89 1.55
N SER A 118 8.93 -12.29 2.36
CA SER A 118 9.05 -12.66 3.77
C SER A 118 7.82 -12.21 4.56
N LYS A 119 7.28 -11.04 4.19
CA LYS A 119 6.04 -10.44 4.73
C LYS A 119 5.43 -9.54 3.67
N ILE A 120 4.11 -9.42 3.66
CA ILE A 120 3.37 -8.45 2.86
C ILE A 120 2.63 -7.52 3.82
N ILE A 121 2.90 -6.22 3.73
CA ILE A 121 2.30 -5.20 4.58
C ILE A 121 1.50 -4.26 3.70
N ILE A 122 0.20 -4.21 3.92
CA ILE A 122 -0.74 -3.33 3.24
C ILE A 122 -1.06 -2.18 4.18
N ILE A 123 -0.77 -0.97 3.76
CA ILE A 123 -0.96 0.25 4.54
C ILE A 123 -2.13 1.01 3.93
N ARG A 124 -3.21 1.16 4.66
CA ARG A 124 -4.41 1.91 4.26
C ARG A 124 -4.46 3.25 4.99
N PRO A 125 -3.84 4.30 4.46
CA PRO A 125 -3.96 5.64 5.02
C PRO A 125 -5.33 6.24 4.71
N THR A 126 -5.79 7.15 5.57
CA THR A 126 -6.85 8.09 5.26
C THR A 126 -6.39 9.07 4.17
N LEU A 127 -7.21 10.07 3.79
CA LEU A 127 -6.89 10.99 2.68
C LEU A 127 -5.50 11.62 2.85
N LEU A 128 -4.62 11.36 1.89
CA LEU A 128 -3.24 11.86 1.90
C LEU A 128 -3.19 13.36 1.59
N ILE A 129 -2.65 14.13 2.52
CA ILE A 129 -2.46 15.58 2.39
C ILE A 129 -1.00 15.99 2.62
N GLY A 130 -0.72 17.27 2.42
CA GLY A 130 0.52 17.92 2.84
C GLY A 130 1.76 17.52 2.04
N SER A 131 2.91 17.93 2.58
CA SER A 131 4.23 17.70 2.01
C SER A 131 4.71 16.26 2.26
N HIS A 132 5.70 15.84 1.48
CA HIS A 132 6.46 14.59 1.69
C HIS A 132 7.67 14.77 2.65
N LEU A 133 7.98 16.01 3.03
CA LEU A 133 9.12 16.32 3.90
C LEU A 133 8.80 15.94 5.34
N VAL A 134 9.61 15.11 5.98
CA VAL A 134 9.36 14.53 7.31
C VAL A 134 9.18 15.60 8.39
N GLU A 135 9.95 16.69 8.32
CA GLU A 135 9.84 17.81 9.25
C GLU A 135 8.50 18.57 9.20
N LYS A 136 7.68 18.31 8.18
CA LYS A 136 6.33 18.89 8.04
C LYS A 136 5.22 17.95 8.49
N GLY A 137 5.56 16.75 8.95
CA GLY A 137 4.62 15.82 9.59
C GLY A 137 4.37 16.17 11.06
N ILE A 138 3.37 15.51 11.64
CA ILE A 138 3.12 15.58 13.08
C ILE A 138 3.97 14.58 13.89
N GLY A 139 4.66 13.68 13.15
CA GLY A 139 5.48 12.60 13.68
C GLY A 139 4.71 11.28 13.80
N TYR A 140 5.33 10.21 13.31
CA TYR A 140 4.70 8.88 13.18
C TYR A 140 4.21 8.27 14.50
N LEU A 141 4.79 8.65 15.64
CA LEU A 141 4.36 8.19 16.97
C LEU A 141 3.02 8.77 17.43
N LYS A 142 2.55 9.84 16.80
CA LYS A 142 1.27 10.48 17.09
C LYS A 142 0.13 9.96 16.23
N LEU A 143 0.43 9.11 15.27
CA LEU A 143 -0.58 8.52 14.38
C LEU A 143 -1.44 7.52 15.16
N LYS A 144 -2.71 7.49 14.79
CA LYS A 144 -3.60 6.39 15.15
C LYS A 144 -3.34 5.25 14.19
N VAL A 145 -3.09 4.08 14.74
CA VAL A 145 -2.80 2.85 13.96
C VAL A 145 -3.83 1.80 14.32
N GLY A 146 -4.51 1.28 13.33
CA GLY A 146 -5.46 0.17 13.46
C GLY A 146 -5.05 -1.01 12.59
N THR A 147 -5.84 -2.07 12.67
CA THR A 147 -5.70 -3.29 11.87
C THR A 147 -6.97 -3.52 11.05
N GLU A 148 -6.98 -4.53 10.17
CA GLU A 148 -8.17 -4.91 9.39
C GLU A 148 -9.41 -5.17 10.29
N ASN A 149 -9.22 -5.82 11.43
CA ASN A 149 -10.31 -6.18 12.34
C ASN A 149 -10.69 -5.07 13.32
N SER A 150 -9.82 -4.07 13.49
CA SER A 150 -10.01 -2.92 14.35
C SER A 150 -9.42 -1.68 13.68
N PRO A 151 -10.05 -1.20 12.60
CA PRO A 151 -9.52 -0.09 11.83
C PRO A 151 -9.65 1.21 12.60
N VAL A 152 -8.72 2.15 12.32
CA VAL A 152 -8.87 3.53 12.72
C VAL A 152 -9.56 4.32 11.62
N SER A 153 -10.54 5.13 12.02
CA SER A 153 -11.22 6.06 11.13
C SER A 153 -10.63 7.47 11.32
N GLY A 154 -10.59 8.24 10.25
CA GLY A 154 -10.11 9.62 10.26
C GLY A 154 -10.28 10.29 8.90
N TYR A 155 -10.05 11.61 8.86
CA TYR A 155 -10.30 12.41 7.67
C TYR A 155 -9.07 12.52 6.76
N TYR A 156 -7.89 12.69 7.33
CA TYR A 156 -6.66 12.89 6.56
C TYR A 156 -5.43 12.43 7.34
N ILE A 157 -4.34 12.30 6.62
CA ILE A 157 -3.00 12.01 7.14
C ILE A 157 -1.95 12.64 6.22
N SER A 158 -0.82 13.09 6.78
CA SER A 158 0.24 13.64 5.94
C SER A 158 1.01 12.55 5.20
N ARG A 159 1.47 12.86 3.97
CA ARG A 159 2.35 11.96 3.21
C ARG A 159 3.67 11.68 3.94
N ALA A 160 4.18 12.71 4.64
CA ALA A 160 5.38 12.61 5.45
C ALA A 160 5.24 11.56 6.55
N ASP A 161 4.12 11.61 7.30
CA ASP A 161 3.87 10.71 8.41
C ASP A 161 3.65 9.25 7.96
N VAL A 162 2.97 9.05 6.82
CA VAL A 162 2.82 7.70 6.24
C VAL A 162 4.19 7.14 5.81
N GLY A 163 5.01 7.96 5.16
CA GLY A 163 6.37 7.56 4.75
C GLY A 163 7.25 7.22 5.94
N GLU A 164 7.24 8.07 6.97
CA GLU A 164 8.02 7.85 8.19
C GLU A 164 7.54 6.61 8.94
N TRP A 165 6.22 6.45 9.13
CA TRP A 165 5.66 5.26 9.77
C TRP A 165 6.04 3.98 9.02
N THR A 166 5.93 3.99 7.69
CA THR A 166 6.33 2.85 6.85
C THR A 166 7.79 2.49 7.09
N PHE A 167 8.68 3.48 7.10
CA PHE A 167 10.09 3.23 7.34
C PHE A 167 10.37 2.70 8.75
N GLN A 168 9.85 3.36 9.78
CA GLN A 168 10.12 2.99 11.17
C GLN A 168 9.48 1.65 11.54
N SER A 169 8.22 1.42 11.18
CA SER A 169 7.46 0.23 11.58
C SER A 169 7.70 -0.97 10.66
N CYS A 170 7.78 -0.76 9.34
CA CYS A 170 7.90 -1.87 8.40
C CYS A 170 9.35 -2.26 8.12
N ILE A 171 10.27 -1.28 8.03
CA ILE A 171 11.65 -1.56 7.65
C ILE A 171 12.52 -1.77 8.89
N LYS A 172 12.55 -0.81 9.81
CA LYS A 172 13.38 -0.93 11.02
C LYS A 172 12.88 -1.98 12.00
N GLN A 173 11.57 -2.08 12.21
CA GLN A 173 10.94 -2.99 13.17
C GLN A 173 10.22 -4.17 12.50
N GLY A 174 10.43 -4.38 11.20
CA GLY A 174 9.73 -5.38 10.40
C GLY A 174 9.85 -6.83 10.92
N SER A 175 10.89 -7.14 11.70
CA SER A 175 11.04 -8.44 12.38
C SER A 175 9.90 -8.73 13.37
N ASN A 176 9.33 -7.71 13.98
CA ASN A 176 8.28 -7.82 15.01
C ASN A 176 6.87 -7.94 14.43
N LEU A 177 6.72 -7.73 13.11
CA LEU A 177 5.41 -7.83 12.45
C LEU A 177 5.04 -9.29 12.18
N PRO A 178 3.74 -9.63 12.16
CA PRO A 178 3.27 -10.98 11.86
C PRO A 178 3.77 -11.49 10.50
N LEU A 179 3.87 -12.80 10.35
CA LEU A 179 4.14 -13.45 9.07
C LEU A 179 2.88 -13.40 8.19
N GLY A 180 3.06 -13.47 6.87
CA GLY A 180 1.96 -13.43 5.91
C GLY A 180 1.56 -12.00 5.54
N VAL A 181 0.26 -11.80 5.30
CA VAL A 181 -0.30 -10.47 4.97
C VAL A 181 -0.77 -9.79 6.24
N SER A 182 -0.36 -8.55 6.43
CA SER A 182 -0.80 -7.68 7.51
C SER A 182 -1.36 -6.38 6.94
N ILE A 183 -2.55 -5.97 7.40
CA ILE A 183 -3.21 -4.74 6.96
C ILE A 183 -3.25 -3.76 8.13
N PHE A 184 -2.76 -2.56 7.89
CA PHE A 184 -2.75 -1.47 8.85
C PHE A 184 -3.52 -0.26 8.30
N THR A 185 -4.42 0.30 9.12
CA THR A 185 -5.07 1.58 8.83
C THR A 185 -4.38 2.69 9.60
N LEU A 186 -4.16 3.83 8.94
CA LEU A 186 -3.45 4.98 9.51
C LEU A 186 -4.28 6.26 9.41
N SER A 187 -4.33 7.04 10.49
CA SER A 187 -4.93 8.38 10.54
C SER A 187 -4.14 9.31 11.47
N SER A 188 -4.29 10.60 11.25
CA SER A 188 -3.83 11.65 12.18
C SER A 188 -4.77 11.80 13.38
#